data_6612a5f44637ab86321b3a7e2fe41efa
#
_entry.id   6612a5f44637ab86321b3a7e2fe41efa
#
_cell.length_a   1.000
_cell.length_b   1.000
_cell.length_c   1.000
_cell.angle_alpha   90.00
_cell.angle_beta   90.00
_cell.angle_gamma   90.00
#
_symmetry.space_group_name_H-M   'P 1'
#
loop_
_entity.id
_entity.type
_entity.pdbx_description
1 polymer ?
#
loop_
_entity_poly.entity_id
_entity_poly.type
_entity_poly.pdbx_seq_one_letter_code
_entity_poly.pdbx_strand_id
1 'polypeptide(L)'
;MIKRTLLVISLLLMATGCGEAPAACDRQCGEIRTLFTAPCGSQHSGTPADCAAWVASVSSMTRKLDSSFQGKEVEDDVSQVLPRLMTAVGDFETHKCSDVNVDNVSSTDARQSKCNEALIATRGVLGSLYFSAEVPG
;
A
#
# COMPACT_ATOMS: atom_id res chain seq x y z
N MET A 1 -18.63 -32.94 62.96
CA MET A 1 -17.61 -33.03 61.88
C MET A 1 -18.11 -32.18 60.72
N ILE A 2 -17.57 -31.00 60.60
CA ILE A 2 -17.99 -30.03 59.57
C ILE A 2 -17.05 -30.23 58.40
N LYS A 3 -17.55 -30.80 57.30
CA LYS A 3 -16.80 -30.87 56.05
C LYS A 3 -16.85 -29.49 55.37
N ARG A 4 -15.72 -28.80 55.44
CA ARG A 4 -15.50 -27.57 54.69
C ARG A 4 -15.27 -27.91 53.19
N THR A 5 -16.30 -27.71 52.41
CA THR A 5 -16.17 -27.77 50.98
C THR A 5 -15.55 -26.48 50.51
N LEU A 6 -14.28 -26.52 50.12
CA LEU A 6 -13.59 -25.45 49.48
C LEU A 6 -14.12 -25.31 48.07
N LEU A 7 -14.91 -24.29 47.84
CA LEU A 7 -15.39 -23.87 46.52
C LEU A 7 -14.23 -23.16 45.86
N VAL A 8 -13.49 -23.87 45.01
CA VAL A 8 -12.49 -23.27 44.14
C VAL A 8 -13.26 -22.57 43.04
N ILE A 9 -13.43 -21.27 43.21
CA ILE A 9 -13.91 -20.39 42.13
C ILE A 9 -12.72 -20.23 41.20
N SER A 10 -12.70 -21.05 40.14
CA SER A 10 -11.85 -20.82 38.98
C SER A 10 -12.36 -19.57 38.29
N LEU A 11 -11.67 -18.44 38.58
CA LEU A 11 -11.76 -17.25 37.76
C LEU A 11 -11.18 -17.59 36.40
N LEU A 12 -12.02 -18.02 35.47
CA LEU A 12 -11.72 -17.95 34.05
C LEU A 12 -11.55 -16.46 33.73
N LEU A 13 -10.33 -15.99 33.75
CA LEU A 13 -9.96 -14.78 33.02
C LEU A 13 -10.26 -15.08 31.54
N MET A 14 -11.45 -14.74 31.13
CA MET A 14 -11.72 -14.48 29.73
C MET A 14 -10.81 -13.32 29.35
N ALA A 15 -9.60 -13.63 28.87
CA ALA A 15 -8.87 -12.69 28.05
C ALA A 15 -9.77 -12.45 26.83
N THR A 16 -10.61 -11.42 26.94
CA THR A 16 -11.22 -10.80 25.78
C THR A 16 -10.04 -10.21 25.04
N GLY A 17 -9.41 -11.02 24.17
CA GLY A 17 -8.55 -10.50 23.14
C GLY A 17 -9.40 -9.50 22.40
N CYS A 18 -9.08 -8.20 22.54
CA CYS A 18 -9.53 -7.22 21.59
C CYS A 18 -9.09 -7.78 20.24
N GLY A 19 -10.05 -8.24 19.41
CA GLY A 19 -9.77 -8.67 18.07
C GLY A 19 -8.96 -7.55 17.44
N GLU A 20 -7.71 -7.82 17.08
CA GLU A 20 -6.91 -6.85 16.37
C GLU A 20 -7.71 -6.48 15.14
N ALA A 21 -7.96 -5.17 14.94
CA ALA A 21 -8.56 -4.69 13.71
C ALA A 21 -7.73 -5.24 12.53
N PRO A 22 -8.37 -5.66 11.41
CA PRO A 22 -7.63 -6.16 10.26
C PRO A 22 -6.53 -5.17 9.93
N ALA A 23 -5.29 -5.65 9.80
CA ALA A 23 -4.16 -4.79 9.54
C ALA A 23 -4.32 -4.15 8.14
N ALA A 24 -4.49 -2.83 8.11
CA ALA A 24 -4.73 -2.10 6.88
C ALA A 24 -3.52 -2.12 5.92
N CYS A 25 -2.32 -2.30 6.45
CA CYS A 25 -1.09 -2.36 5.66
C CYS A 25 -0.13 -3.48 6.10
N ASP A 26 -0.53 -4.30 7.06
CA ASP A 26 0.26 -5.41 7.58
C ASP A 26 1.73 -5.00 7.86
N ARG A 27 2.68 -5.75 7.33
CA ARG A 27 4.12 -5.46 7.47
C ARG A 27 4.64 -4.39 6.52
N GLN A 28 3.79 -3.93 5.60
CA GLN A 28 4.18 -3.00 4.53
C GLN A 28 3.99 -1.52 4.91
N CYS A 29 3.50 -1.21 6.10
CA CYS A 29 3.24 0.18 6.52
C CYS A 29 4.46 1.09 6.39
N GLY A 30 5.62 0.63 6.85
CA GLY A 30 6.87 1.38 6.72
C GLY A 30 7.32 1.57 5.27
N GLU A 31 7.14 0.56 4.42
CA GLU A 31 7.47 0.63 3.00
C GLU A 31 6.53 1.59 2.25
N ILE A 32 5.23 1.55 2.54
CA ILE A 32 4.23 2.48 1.98
C ILE A 32 4.62 3.93 2.32
N ARG A 33 4.97 4.20 3.58
CA ARG A 33 5.40 5.53 4.01
C ARG A 33 6.65 5.99 3.25
N THR A 34 7.66 5.14 3.19
CA THR A 34 8.92 5.45 2.50
C THR A 34 8.67 5.78 1.04
N LEU A 35 7.86 4.99 0.35
CA LEU A 35 7.52 5.23 -1.04
C LEU A 35 6.67 6.48 -1.23
N PHE A 36 5.71 6.73 -0.35
CA PHE A 36 4.88 7.93 -0.43
C PHE A 36 5.70 9.22 -0.26
N THR A 37 6.66 9.23 0.66
CA THR A 37 7.51 10.40 0.93
C THR A 37 8.75 10.49 0.04
N ALA A 38 9.00 9.51 -0.81
CA ALA A 38 10.14 9.51 -1.73
C ALA A 38 10.05 10.64 -2.77
N PRO A 39 11.17 11.07 -3.36
CA PRO A 39 11.20 12.17 -4.32
C PRO A 39 10.22 12.01 -5.48
N CYS A 40 10.09 10.80 -6.04
CA CYS A 40 9.12 10.52 -7.10
C CYS A 40 7.67 10.31 -6.62
N GLY A 41 7.48 10.15 -5.31
CA GLY A 41 6.17 10.03 -4.67
C GLY A 41 5.48 11.39 -4.52
N SER A 42 5.17 11.77 -3.29
CA SER A 42 4.44 13.01 -2.99
C SER A 42 5.21 14.30 -3.33
N GLN A 43 6.54 14.25 -3.34
CA GLN A 43 7.37 15.44 -3.59
C GLN A 43 7.49 15.81 -5.08
N HIS A 44 7.14 14.93 -5.99
CA HIS A 44 7.21 15.12 -7.45
C HIS A 44 8.60 15.61 -7.93
N SER A 45 9.64 15.24 -7.20
CA SER A 45 11.02 15.61 -7.50
C SER A 45 11.85 14.35 -7.71
N GLY A 46 12.34 14.12 -8.88
CA GLY A 46 13.15 12.96 -9.22
C GLY A 46 13.46 12.94 -10.69
N THR A 47 14.56 12.30 -11.05
CA THR A 47 14.89 12.07 -12.47
C THR A 47 13.95 10.99 -13.04
N PRO A 48 13.85 10.88 -14.38
CA PRO A 48 13.10 9.77 -14.99
C PRO A 48 13.56 8.38 -14.51
N ALA A 49 14.85 8.19 -14.30
CA ALA A 49 15.42 6.95 -13.79
C ALA A 49 15.01 6.70 -12.33
N ASP A 50 14.99 7.75 -11.49
CA ASP A 50 14.52 7.65 -10.10
C ASP A 50 13.05 7.27 -10.04
N CYS A 51 12.23 7.86 -10.91
CA CYS A 51 10.81 7.56 -10.97
C CYS A 51 10.53 6.14 -11.50
N ALA A 52 11.31 5.65 -12.45
CA ALA A 52 11.20 4.27 -12.91
C ALA A 52 11.56 3.28 -11.79
N ALA A 53 12.62 3.52 -11.06
CA ALA A 53 13.01 2.71 -9.89
C ALA A 53 11.96 2.77 -8.78
N TRP A 54 11.37 3.94 -8.56
CA TRP A 54 10.30 4.14 -7.60
C TRP A 54 9.04 3.34 -7.98
N VAL A 55 8.59 3.39 -9.24
CA VAL A 55 7.44 2.59 -9.71
C VAL A 55 7.71 1.10 -9.54
N ALA A 56 8.92 0.63 -9.84
CA ALA A 56 9.29 -0.77 -9.61
C ALA A 56 9.20 -1.16 -8.13
N SER A 57 9.58 -0.28 -7.23
CA SER A 57 9.47 -0.48 -5.79
C SER A 57 8.01 -0.48 -5.33
N VAL A 58 7.17 0.42 -5.86
CA VAL A 58 5.72 0.43 -5.61
C VAL A 58 5.10 -0.88 -6.09
N SER A 59 5.46 -1.35 -7.28
CA SER A 59 4.99 -2.63 -7.83
C SER A 59 5.34 -3.80 -6.90
N SER A 60 6.58 -3.86 -6.44
CA SER A 60 7.04 -4.90 -5.51
C SER A 60 6.28 -4.86 -4.18
N MET A 61 6.13 -3.69 -3.58
CA MET A 61 5.37 -3.49 -2.34
C MET A 61 3.92 -3.91 -2.51
N THR A 62 3.29 -3.50 -3.62
CA THR A 62 1.89 -3.83 -3.91
C THR A 62 1.66 -5.34 -3.98
N ARG A 63 2.56 -6.08 -4.65
CA ARG A 63 2.49 -7.56 -4.73
C ARG A 63 2.67 -8.22 -3.37
N LYS A 64 3.57 -7.71 -2.53
CA LYS A 64 3.77 -8.21 -1.17
C LYS A 64 2.52 -8.00 -0.33
N LEU A 65 1.90 -6.81 -0.44
CA LEU A 65 0.69 -6.47 0.29
C LEU A 65 -0.49 -7.35 -0.16
N ASP A 66 -0.69 -7.51 -1.46
CA ASP A 66 -1.71 -8.39 -2.02
C ASP A 66 -1.53 -9.83 -1.53
N SER A 67 -0.31 -10.34 -1.57
CA SER A 67 0.00 -11.70 -1.07
C SER A 67 -0.26 -11.84 0.43
N SER A 68 0.00 -10.81 1.21
CA SER A 68 -0.20 -10.84 2.66
C SER A 68 -1.69 -10.85 3.05
N PHE A 69 -2.55 -10.34 2.17
CA PHE A 69 -3.99 -10.28 2.39
C PHE A 69 -4.76 -11.53 1.92
N GLN A 70 -4.11 -12.43 1.20
CA GLN A 70 -4.77 -13.64 0.74
C GLN A 70 -5.32 -14.47 1.90
N GLY A 71 -6.63 -14.73 1.87
CA GLY A 71 -7.34 -15.46 2.93
C GLY A 71 -7.56 -14.68 4.23
N LYS A 72 -7.29 -13.38 4.25
CA LYS A 72 -7.56 -12.49 5.38
C LYS A 72 -8.66 -11.51 5.06
N GLU A 73 -9.34 -11.06 6.10
CA GLU A 73 -10.25 -9.93 6.03
C GLU A 73 -9.43 -8.63 5.87
N VAL A 74 -9.76 -7.84 4.86
CA VAL A 74 -9.09 -6.57 4.55
C VAL A 74 -10.14 -5.47 4.58
N GLU A 75 -9.77 -4.31 5.08
CA GLU A 75 -10.66 -3.14 5.05
C GLU A 75 -11.10 -2.82 3.62
N ASP A 76 -12.36 -2.47 3.44
CA ASP A 76 -12.96 -2.22 2.14
C ASP A 76 -12.19 -1.17 1.34
N ASP A 77 -11.76 -0.10 1.97
CA ASP A 77 -11.01 0.98 1.32
C ASP A 77 -9.68 0.48 0.76
N VAL A 78 -8.94 -0.34 1.50
CA VAL A 78 -7.67 -0.93 1.05
C VAL A 78 -7.92 -1.94 -0.06
N SER A 79 -8.96 -2.76 0.07
CA SER A 79 -9.31 -3.77 -0.94
C SER A 79 -9.71 -3.17 -2.28
N GLN A 80 -10.26 -1.96 -2.30
CA GLN A 80 -10.60 -1.23 -3.52
C GLN A 80 -9.41 -0.50 -4.14
N VAL A 81 -8.50 0.00 -3.31
CA VAL A 81 -7.34 0.77 -3.76
C VAL A 81 -6.26 -0.13 -4.37
N LEU A 82 -6.05 -1.30 -3.79
CA LEU A 82 -4.95 -2.18 -4.18
C LEU A 82 -5.00 -2.63 -5.66
N PRO A 83 -6.13 -3.08 -6.22
CA PRO A 83 -6.23 -3.41 -7.66
C PRO A 83 -5.97 -2.20 -8.56
N ARG A 84 -6.37 -1.01 -8.14
CA ARG A 84 -6.12 0.23 -8.90
C ARG A 84 -4.64 0.57 -8.94
N LEU A 85 -3.93 0.34 -7.84
CA LEU A 85 -2.48 0.54 -7.78
C LEU A 85 -1.77 -0.48 -8.68
N MET A 86 -2.19 -1.74 -8.66
CA MET A 86 -1.66 -2.76 -9.56
C MET A 86 -1.86 -2.40 -11.04
N THR A 87 -3.01 -1.86 -11.39
CA THR A 87 -3.28 -1.37 -12.75
C THR A 87 -2.35 -0.21 -13.13
N ALA A 88 -2.21 0.78 -12.27
CA ALA A 88 -1.38 1.97 -12.54
C ALA A 88 0.11 1.60 -12.75
N VAL A 89 0.68 0.73 -11.91
CA VAL A 89 2.06 0.27 -12.09
C VAL A 89 2.20 -0.63 -13.32
N GLY A 90 1.19 -1.44 -13.63
CA GLY A 90 1.14 -2.27 -14.83
C GLY A 90 1.11 -1.45 -16.11
N ASP A 91 0.37 -0.36 -16.15
CA ASP A 91 0.33 0.58 -17.27
C ASP A 91 1.71 1.23 -17.50
N PHE A 92 2.39 1.62 -16.44
CA PHE A 92 3.75 2.16 -16.52
C PHE A 92 4.73 1.13 -17.14
N GLU A 93 4.67 -0.11 -16.70
CA GLU A 93 5.49 -1.20 -17.23
C GLU A 93 5.13 -1.53 -18.69
N THR A 94 3.83 -1.62 -19.02
CA THR A 94 3.32 -1.96 -20.35
C THR A 94 3.75 -0.94 -21.40
N HIS A 95 3.73 0.35 -21.06
CA HIS A 95 4.15 1.42 -21.95
C HIS A 95 5.67 1.66 -21.96
N LYS A 96 6.44 0.85 -21.23
CA LYS A 96 7.91 0.92 -21.14
C LYS A 96 8.39 2.32 -20.79
N CYS A 97 7.88 2.84 -19.68
CA CYS A 97 8.06 4.24 -19.28
C CYS A 97 9.41 4.53 -18.59
N SER A 98 10.26 3.54 -18.40
CA SER A 98 11.53 3.69 -17.66
C SER A 98 12.52 4.68 -18.28
N ASP A 99 12.43 4.96 -19.57
CA ASP A 99 13.29 5.86 -20.32
C ASP A 99 12.59 7.15 -20.78
N VAL A 100 11.36 7.36 -20.33
CA VAL A 100 10.54 8.52 -20.73
C VAL A 100 10.62 9.63 -19.70
N ASN A 101 10.86 10.86 -20.16
CA ASN A 101 10.78 12.03 -19.30
C ASN A 101 9.30 12.39 -19.04
N VAL A 102 8.78 11.89 -17.94
CA VAL A 102 7.36 12.05 -17.57
C VAL A 102 6.98 13.47 -17.12
N ASP A 103 7.96 14.33 -16.85
CA ASP A 103 7.72 15.71 -16.44
C ASP A 103 7.42 16.64 -17.63
N ASN A 104 7.61 16.17 -18.85
CA ASN A 104 7.26 16.94 -20.04
C ASN A 104 5.79 16.77 -20.45
N VAL A 105 4.91 17.42 -19.71
CA VAL A 105 3.45 17.39 -19.97
C VAL A 105 3.03 18.05 -21.30
N SER A 106 3.94 18.73 -21.97
CA SER A 106 3.68 19.42 -23.24
C SER A 106 3.96 18.54 -24.46
N SER A 107 4.35 17.29 -24.27
CA SER A 107 4.66 16.39 -25.38
C SER A 107 3.41 15.96 -26.12
N THR A 108 3.50 15.97 -27.46
CA THR A 108 2.51 15.37 -28.35
C THR A 108 2.74 13.88 -28.60
N ASP A 109 3.78 13.32 -27.99
CA ASP A 109 4.08 11.89 -28.06
C ASP A 109 3.09 11.09 -27.24
N ALA A 110 2.37 10.19 -27.90
CA ALA A 110 1.32 9.37 -27.28
C ALA A 110 1.88 8.46 -26.17
N ARG A 111 3.09 7.91 -26.33
CA ARG A 111 3.75 7.07 -25.32
C ARG A 111 4.09 7.89 -24.08
N GLN A 112 4.63 9.09 -24.26
CA GLN A 112 4.95 9.99 -23.16
C GLN A 112 3.69 10.40 -22.39
N SER A 113 2.60 10.70 -23.08
CA SER A 113 1.32 10.98 -22.45
C SER A 113 0.83 9.82 -21.60
N LYS A 114 0.91 8.60 -22.10
CA LYS A 114 0.53 7.38 -21.36
C LYS A 114 1.42 7.13 -20.16
N CYS A 115 2.71 7.37 -20.28
CA CYS A 115 3.65 7.25 -19.18
C CYS A 115 3.39 8.30 -18.09
N ASN A 116 3.09 9.52 -18.47
CA ASN A 116 2.71 10.57 -17.55
C ASN A 116 1.41 10.24 -16.80
N GLU A 117 0.39 9.78 -17.52
CA GLU A 117 -0.88 9.32 -16.92
C GLU A 117 -0.63 8.19 -15.91
N ALA A 118 0.17 7.19 -16.27
CA ALA A 118 0.47 6.05 -15.41
C ALA A 118 1.24 6.47 -14.14
N LEU A 119 2.20 7.40 -14.26
CA LEU A 119 2.94 7.92 -13.12
C LEU A 119 2.05 8.73 -12.18
N ILE A 120 1.22 9.62 -12.73
CA ILE A 120 0.26 10.40 -11.94
C ILE A 120 -0.73 9.48 -11.23
N ALA A 121 -1.25 8.47 -11.93
CA ALA A 121 -2.15 7.49 -11.35
C ALA A 121 -1.47 6.70 -10.22
N THR A 122 -0.22 6.26 -10.41
CA THR A 122 0.55 5.54 -9.38
C THR A 122 0.72 6.40 -8.13
N ARG A 123 1.10 7.67 -8.28
CA ARG A 123 1.23 8.64 -7.17
C ARG A 123 -0.09 8.83 -6.43
N GLY A 124 -1.17 9.09 -7.16
CA GLY A 124 -2.48 9.36 -6.59
C GLY A 124 -3.06 8.15 -5.86
N VAL A 125 -2.93 6.96 -6.44
CA VAL A 125 -3.45 5.74 -5.83
C VAL A 125 -2.59 5.29 -4.64
N LEU A 126 -1.25 5.44 -4.71
CA LEU A 126 -0.38 5.21 -3.54
C LEU A 126 -0.73 6.16 -2.39
N GLY A 127 -1.02 7.43 -2.70
CA GLY A 127 -1.51 8.39 -1.71
C GLY A 127 -2.82 7.94 -1.07
N SER A 128 -3.76 7.45 -1.87
CA SER A 128 -5.02 6.88 -1.35
C SER A 128 -4.76 5.69 -0.43
N LEU A 129 -3.85 4.79 -0.83
CA LEU A 129 -3.45 3.66 0.02
C LEU A 129 -2.83 4.13 1.34
N TYR A 130 -1.94 5.12 1.29
CA TYR A 130 -1.28 5.67 2.46
C TYR A 130 -2.28 6.20 3.49
N PHE A 131 -3.30 6.94 3.03
CA PHE A 131 -4.33 7.49 3.91
C PHE A 131 -5.35 6.44 4.35
N SER A 132 -5.80 5.56 3.45
CA SER A 132 -6.77 4.50 3.79
C SER A 132 -6.19 3.46 4.74
N ALA A 133 -4.90 3.19 4.64
CA ALA A 133 -4.20 2.26 5.52
C ALA A 133 -3.82 2.87 6.87
N GLU A 134 -4.14 4.14 7.11
CA GLU A 134 -3.78 4.86 8.34
C GLU A 134 -2.31 4.66 8.73
N VAL A 135 -1.43 4.76 7.74
CA VAL A 135 0.00 4.51 7.93
C VAL A 135 0.54 5.44 9.01
N PRO A 136 1.12 4.91 10.11
CA PRO A 136 1.59 5.73 11.22
C PRO A 136 2.66 6.72 10.78
N GLY A 137 2.57 7.96 11.27
CA GLY A 137 3.53 9.04 10.99
C GLY A 137 4.92 8.83 11.59
#